data_7249eeb629459e915c860bdaf9aeb420
#
_entry.id   7249eeb629459e915c860bdaf9aeb420
#
_cell.length_a   1.000
_cell.length_b   1.000
_cell.length_c   1.000
_cell.angle_alpha   90.00
_cell.angle_beta   90.00
_cell.angle_gamma   90.00
#
_symmetry.space_group_name_H-M   'P 1'
#
loop_
_entity.id
_entity.type
_entity.pdbx_description
1 polymer ?
#
loop_
_entity_poly.entity_id
_entity_poly.type
_entity_poly.pdbx_seq_one_letter_code
_entity_poly.pdbx_strand_id
1 'polypeptide(L)' 'MKPIVITERFPYRYVEAVNLDNGMPDYRIQKYNEYTDRYRDMYLCDNGMQLETAIEDFEYTKWLDPSDEVRAYIKNN' A
#
# COMPACT_ATOMS: atom_id res chain seq x y z
N MET A 1 -17.03 2.08 7.08
CA MET A 1 -16.32 1.16 7.99
C MET A 1 -14.84 1.46 7.94
N LYS A 2 -14.17 1.44 9.09
CA LYS A 2 -12.75 1.75 9.14
C LYS A 2 -11.92 0.56 8.65
N PRO A 3 -10.86 0.82 7.87
CA PRO A 3 -9.95 -0.24 7.47
C PRO A 3 -9.28 -0.88 8.69
N ILE A 4 -8.97 -2.15 8.59
CA ILE A 4 -8.23 -2.89 9.60
C ILE A 4 -6.77 -2.89 9.21
N VAL A 5 -5.89 -2.37 10.08
CA VAL A 5 -4.45 -2.40 9.85
C VAL A 5 -3.96 -3.80 10.19
N ILE A 6 -3.43 -4.50 9.18
CA ILE A 6 -2.91 -5.86 9.35
C ILE A 6 -1.49 -5.82 9.88
N THR A 7 -0.64 -5.00 9.26
CA THR A 7 0.78 -4.90 9.58
C THR A 7 1.27 -3.52 9.24
N GLU A 8 2.25 -3.04 9.98
CA GLU A 8 2.92 -1.77 9.70
C GLU A 8 4.40 -1.99 9.53
N ARG A 9 4.96 -1.37 8.49
CA ARG A 9 6.40 -1.23 8.28
C ARG A 9 6.63 0.18 7.79
N PHE A 10 6.93 1.09 8.69
CA PHE A 10 7.11 2.49 8.35
C PHE A 10 8.05 2.65 7.14
N PRO A 11 7.70 3.42 6.11
CA PRO A 11 6.54 4.33 6.03
C PRO A 11 5.27 3.67 5.47
N TYR A 12 5.21 2.36 5.37
CA TYR A 12 4.06 1.66 4.80
C TYR A 12 3.22 1.00 5.87
N ARG A 13 1.94 0.84 5.57
CA ARG A 13 1.08 -0.05 6.34
C ARG A 13 0.13 -0.77 5.40
N TYR A 14 -0.25 -1.96 5.81
CA TYR A 14 -1.04 -2.89 5.01
C TYR A 14 -2.41 -3.01 5.65
N VAL A 15 -3.46 -2.74 4.88
CA VAL A 15 -4.80 -2.65 5.43
C VAL A 15 -5.80 -3.47 4.62
N GLU A 16 -6.84 -3.92 5.32
CA GLU A 16 -7.98 -4.57 4.72
C GLU A 16 -9.22 -3.73 5.02
N ALA A 17 -10.02 -3.47 4.02
CA ALA A 17 -11.29 -2.74 4.15
C ALA A 17 -12.38 -3.52 3.44
N VAL A 18 -13.62 -3.31 3.87
CA VAL A 18 -14.75 -3.93 3.19
C VAL A 18 -15.24 -2.97 2.12
N ASN A 19 -15.38 -3.48 0.89
CA ASN A 19 -15.96 -2.73 -0.20
C ASN A 19 -17.48 -2.71 0.00
N LEU A 20 -18.04 -1.53 0.19
CA LEU A 20 -19.46 -1.38 0.50
C LEU A 20 -20.36 -1.74 -0.68
N ASP A 21 -19.84 -1.66 -1.90
CA ASP A 21 -20.65 -1.92 -3.09
C ASP A 21 -20.91 -3.39 -3.33
N ASN A 22 -19.94 -4.25 -3.01
CA ASN A 22 -20.05 -5.68 -3.30
C ASN A 22 -19.80 -6.58 -2.09
N GLY A 23 -19.49 -6.01 -0.92
CA GLY A 23 -19.22 -6.78 0.28
C GLY A 23 -17.90 -7.53 0.28
N MET A 24 -17.09 -7.36 -0.74
CA MET A 24 -15.81 -8.04 -0.86
C MET A 24 -14.72 -7.24 -0.16
N PRO A 25 -13.68 -7.92 0.39
CA PRO A 25 -12.59 -7.19 1.00
C PRO A 25 -11.71 -6.51 -0.03
N ASP A 26 -11.29 -5.29 0.30
CA ASP A 26 -10.26 -4.56 -0.43
C ASP A 26 -8.96 -4.67 0.35
N TYR A 27 -7.86 -4.90 -0.35
CA TYR A 27 -6.54 -5.00 0.25
C TYR A 27 -5.69 -3.86 -0.28
N ARG A 28 -5.19 -3.02 0.63
CA ARG A 28 -4.46 -1.82 0.23
C ARG A 28 -3.16 -1.67 0.98
N ILE A 29 -2.20 -1.07 0.30
CA ILE A 29 -0.96 -0.62 0.93
C ILE A 29 -1.06 0.89 1.03
N GLN A 30 -0.84 1.42 2.24
CA GLN A 30 -0.86 2.85 2.49
C GLN A 30 0.55 3.33 2.81
N LYS A 31 0.85 4.56 2.45
CA LYS A 31 2.14 5.17 2.72
C LYS A 31 1.94 6.43 3.55
N TYR A 32 2.79 6.60 4.56
CA TYR A 32 2.77 7.79 5.39
C TYR A 32 3.27 9.01 4.60
N ASN A 33 2.52 10.09 4.68
CA ASN A 33 2.89 11.36 4.07
C ASN A 33 3.28 12.33 5.18
N GLU A 34 4.56 12.69 5.24
CA GLU A 34 5.07 13.56 6.30
C GLU A 34 4.54 14.98 6.23
N TYR A 35 4.11 15.43 5.04
CA TYR A 35 3.58 16.79 4.89
C TYR A 35 2.19 16.92 5.49
N THR A 36 1.38 15.88 5.40
CA THR A 36 0.01 15.89 5.94
C THR A 36 -0.08 15.18 7.27
N ASP A 37 0.97 14.48 7.67
CA ASP A 37 1.01 13.65 8.89
C ASP A 37 -0.09 12.58 8.86
N ARG A 38 -0.32 12.01 7.69
CA ARG A 38 -1.38 11.00 7.49
C ARG A 38 -0.91 9.92 6.55
N TYR A 39 -1.52 8.73 6.69
CA TYR A 39 -1.37 7.67 5.72
C TYR A 39 -2.33 7.88 4.55
N ARG A 40 -1.86 7.59 3.36
CA ARG A 40 -2.66 7.69 2.15
C ARG A 40 -2.59 6.38 1.39
N ASP A 41 -3.67 6.05 0.67
CA ASP A 41 -3.67 4.88 -0.19
C ASP A 41 -2.59 5.03 -1.25
N MET A 42 -1.71 4.05 -1.32
CA MET A 42 -0.62 4.03 -2.28
C MET A 42 -0.89 3.02 -3.39
N TYR A 43 -1.39 1.87 -3.04
CA TYR A 43 -1.59 0.78 -3.98
C TYR A 43 -2.78 -0.07 -3.57
N LEU A 44 -3.66 -0.35 -4.54
CA LEU A 44 -4.78 -1.26 -4.36
C LEU A 44 -4.37 -2.63 -4.88
N CYS A 45 -4.27 -3.60 -3.97
CA CYS A 45 -3.88 -4.96 -4.34
C CYS A 45 -5.02 -5.67 -5.06
N ASP A 46 -4.67 -6.52 -6.02
CA ASP A 46 -5.64 -7.28 -6.79
C ASP A 46 -6.34 -8.34 -5.93
N ASN A 47 -5.63 -8.87 -4.93
CA ASN A 47 -6.17 -9.89 -4.03
C ASN A 47 -5.33 -9.96 -2.76
N GLY A 48 -5.77 -10.79 -1.82
CA GLY A 48 -5.08 -10.94 -0.54
C GLY A 48 -3.70 -11.56 -0.67
N MET A 49 -3.50 -12.40 -1.67
CA MET A 49 -2.20 -13.02 -1.90
C MET A 49 -1.14 -11.98 -2.27
N GLN A 50 -1.53 -11.00 -3.08
CA GLN A 50 -0.63 -9.91 -3.43
C GLN A 50 -0.25 -9.08 -2.20
N LEU A 51 -1.21 -8.84 -1.31
CA LEU A 51 -0.94 -8.14 -0.06
C LEU A 51 0.03 -8.94 0.81
N GLU A 52 -0.18 -10.25 0.94
CA GLU A 52 0.72 -11.11 1.71
C GLU A 52 2.14 -11.11 1.14
N THR A 53 2.26 -11.13 -0.18
CA THR A 53 3.57 -11.07 -0.84
C THR A 53 4.28 -9.76 -0.49
N ALA A 54 3.55 -8.65 -0.52
CA ALA A 54 4.12 -7.36 -0.18
C ALA A 54 4.53 -7.29 1.30
N ILE A 55 3.76 -7.92 2.19
CA ILE A 55 4.09 -7.98 3.61
C ILE A 55 5.38 -8.77 3.84
N GLU A 56 5.53 -9.89 3.17
CA GLU A 56 6.68 -10.77 3.33
C GLU A 56 7.94 -10.24 2.65
N ASP A 57 7.77 -9.48 1.56
CA ASP A 57 8.87 -8.99 0.76
C ASP A 57 8.82 -7.46 0.69
N PHE A 58 9.67 -6.83 1.50
CA PHE A 58 9.73 -5.36 1.56
C PHE A 58 10.18 -4.74 0.24
N GLU A 59 11.07 -5.42 -0.48
CA GLU A 59 11.50 -4.94 -1.79
C GLU A 59 10.34 -4.92 -2.78
N TYR A 60 9.46 -5.91 -2.71
CA TYR A 60 8.26 -5.92 -3.54
C TYR A 60 7.35 -4.75 -3.20
N THR A 61 7.20 -4.44 -1.90
CA THR A 61 6.42 -3.27 -1.48
C THR A 61 7.00 -1.99 -2.09
N LYS A 62 8.31 -1.84 -2.05
CA LYS A 62 8.97 -0.66 -2.62
C LYS A 62 8.80 -0.59 -4.13
N TRP A 63 8.82 -1.74 -4.78
CA TRP A 63 8.58 -1.81 -6.22
C TRP A 63 7.18 -1.37 -6.59
N LEU A 64 6.19 -1.64 -5.73
CA LEU A 64 4.81 -1.20 -5.94
C LEU A 64 4.62 0.28 -5.66
N ASP A 65 5.57 0.96 -5.03
CA ASP A 65 5.47 2.36 -4.68
C ASP A 65 5.75 3.24 -5.90
N PRO A 66 4.72 3.87 -6.48
CA PRO A 66 4.89 4.64 -7.70
C PRO A 66 5.77 5.87 -7.52
N SER A 67 5.83 6.44 -6.32
CA SER A 67 6.65 7.63 -6.10
C SER A 67 8.14 7.32 -6.21
N ASP A 68 8.59 6.19 -5.68
CA ASP A 68 9.98 5.80 -5.78
C ASP A 68 10.35 5.39 -7.20
N GLU A 69 9.47 4.67 -7.86
CA GLU A 69 9.66 4.26 -9.25
C GLU A 69 9.76 5.46 -10.17
N VAL A 70 8.86 6.42 -10.01
CA VAL A 70 8.86 7.63 -10.83
C VAL A 70 10.15 8.42 -10.62
N ARG A 71 10.61 8.55 -9.38
CA ARG A 71 11.85 9.24 -9.10
C ARG A 71 13.05 8.54 -9.72
N ALA A 72 13.11 7.23 -9.63
CA ALA A 72 14.19 6.46 -10.23
C ALA A 72 14.21 6.61 -11.74
N TYR A 73 13.03 6.57 -12.34
CA TYR A 73 12.89 6.78 -13.79
C TYR A 73 13.38 8.15 -14.21
N ILE A 74 12.97 9.18 -13.51
CA ILE A 74 13.37 10.56 -13.81
C ILE A 74 14.88 10.74 -13.69
N LYS A 75 15.49 10.15 -12.65
CA LYS A 75 16.95 10.26 -12.46
C LYS A 75 17.74 9.58 -13.55
N ASN A 76 17.23 8.51 -14.10
CA ASN A 76 17.93 7.72 -15.12
C ASN A 76 17.69 8.23 -16.54
N ASN A 77 16.82 9.18 -16.68
CA ASN A 77 16.49 9.80 -17.94
C ASN A 77 16.67 11.32 -17.87
#